data_68d8a817373447cac0b07c6a89fed12f
#
_entry.id   68d8a817373447cac0b07c6a89fed12f
#
_cell.length_a   1.000
_cell.length_b   1.000
_cell.length_c   1.000
_cell.angle_alpha   90.00
_cell.angle_beta   90.00
_cell.angle_gamma   90.00
#
_symmetry.space_group_name_H-M   'P 1'
#
loop_
_entity.id
_entity.type
_entity.pdbx_description
1 polymer ?
#
loop_
_entity_poly.entity_id
_entity_poly.type
_entity_poly.pdbx_seq_one_letter_code
_entity_poly.pdbx_strand_id
1 'polypeptide(L)'
;MTTEIERYLNSLPQDIPIIDISCNGIKSLPELTRFQNLKELNCRNNELTFLPTLPQNLTSLNCCDNKLTSLPTLPQNLIVLYCRNNKLTSLPTLPQNLIALYCRNNKLISLPTLPQNLRILFCYDNQLTYLPNLPESLEVLYCNNNPIYEIVNISRFSIEENIQILNNFRHLYYCLKFKKQLRKWLWEKVREPNVKKMYNPNYLIEKLGEDDDLVSFLDNWIGNNK
;
A
#
# COMPACT_ATOMS: atom_id res chain seq x y z
N MET A 1 -22.67 -30.50 12.15
CA MET A 1 -22.47 -30.16 13.58
C MET A 1 -22.03 -28.71 13.65
N THR A 2 -22.77 -27.85 14.34
CA THR A 2 -22.40 -26.45 14.57
C THR A 2 -21.17 -26.39 15.45
N THR A 3 -20.16 -25.59 15.06
CA THR A 3 -18.96 -25.39 15.85
C THR A 3 -19.26 -24.63 17.15
N GLU A 4 -18.36 -24.70 18.12
CA GLU A 4 -18.52 -23.96 19.38
C GLU A 4 -18.62 -22.44 19.12
N ILE A 5 -17.81 -21.92 18.21
CA ILE A 5 -17.85 -20.50 17.82
C ILE A 5 -19.18 -20.12 17.14
N GLU A 6 -19.78 -21.00 16.32
CA GLU A 6 -21.09 -20.75 15.73
C GLU A 6 -22.20 -20.68 16.81
N ARG A 7 -22.15 -21.57 17.80
CA ARG A 7 -23.08 -21.53 18.92
C ARG A 7 -22.95 -20.25 19.74
N TYR A 8 -21.69 -19.85 20.04
CA TYR A 8 -21.43 -18.61 20.75
C TYR A 8 -21.95 -17.40 19.95
N LEU A 9 -21.53 -17.26 18.70
CA LEU A 9 -21.99 -16.15 17.88
C LEU A 9 -23.52 -16.15 17.75
N ASN A 10 -24.16 -17.30 17.58
CA ASN A 10 -25.62 -17.39 17.49
C ASN A 10 -26.34 -16.98 18.79
N SER A 11 -25.69 -17.03 19.94
CA SER A 11 -26.28 -16.57 21.21
C SER A 11 -26.21 -15.04 21.39
N LEU A 12 -25.38 -14.34 20.57
CA LEU A 12 -25.23 -12.90 20.66
C LEU A 12 -26.44 -12.16 20.04
N PRO A 13 -26.82 -10.99 20.59
CA PRO A 13 -27.83 -10.13 19.99
C PRO A 13 -27.34 -9.60 18.63
N GLN A 14 -28.27 -9.36 17.69
CA GLN A 14 -27.94 -8.92 16.33
C GLN A 14 -27.41 -7.48 16.27
N ASP A 15 -27.76 -6.66 17.26
CA ASP A 15 -27.40 -5.25 17.37
C ASP A 15 -26.11 -5.01 18.16
N ILE A 16 -25.38 -6.09 18.52
CA ILE A 16 -24.14 -5.99 19.28
C ILE A 16 -23.12 -5.12 18.53
N PRO A 17 -22.53 -4.09 19.19
CA PRO A 17 -21.55 -3.21 18.55
C PRO A 17 -20.14 -3.78 18.54
N ILE A 18 -19.77 -4.67 19.43
CA ILE A 18 -18.42 -5.21 19.61
C ILE A 18 -18.46 -6.72 19.75
N ILE A 19 -17.66 -7.41 18.96
CA ILE A 19 -17.42 -8.86 19.09
C ILE A 19 -15.93 -9.07 19.34
N ASP A 20 -15.60 -9.65 20.49
CA ASP A 20 -14.25 -10.12 20.82
C ASP A 20 -14.26 -11.65 20.90
N ILE A 21 -13.55 -12.27 19.96
CA ILE A 21 -13.33 -13.70 19.85
C ILE A 21 -11.84 -14.02 19.74
N SER A 22 -11.01 -13.16 20.34
CA SER A 22 -9.56 -13.35 20.34
C SER A 22 -9.11 -14.52 21.20
N CYS A 23 -7.96 -15.12 20.88
CA CYS A 23 -7.29 -16.15 21.67
C CYS A 23 -8.12 -17.45 21.91
N ASN A 24 -8.92 -17.86 20.95
CA ASN A 24 -9.81 -19.03 21.10
C ASN A 24 -9.45 -20.22 20.18
N GLY A 25 -8.30 -20.16 19.48
CA GLY A 25 -7.88 -21.25 18.58
C GLY A 25 -8.82 -21.49 17.40
N ILE A 26 -9.60 -20.48 17.01
CA ILE A 26 -10.65 -20.57 15.97
C ILE A 26 -9.99 -20.76 14.60
N LYS A 27 -10.44 -21.76 13.85
CA LYS A 27 -9.95 -22.07 12.50
C LYS A 27 -10.78 -21.45 11.38
N SER A 28 -12.04 -21.22 11.61
CA SER A 28 -12.97 -20.60 10.66
C SER A 28 -14.06 -19.83 11.39
N LEU A 29 -14.57 -18.77 10.75
CA LEU A 29 -15.69 -17.99 11.23
C LEU A 29 -16.90 -18.25 10.32
N PRO A 30 -18.13 -18.32 10.88
CA PRO A 30 -19.35 -18.31 10.09
C PRO A 30 -19.59 -16.91 9.51
N GLU A 31 -20.62 -16.77 8.66
CA GLU A 31 -21.04 -15.46 8.14
C GLU A 31 -21.43 -14.50 9.26
N LEU A 32 -20.92 -13.28 9.16
CA LEU A 32 -21.11 -12.21 10.16
C LEU A 32 -22.12 -11.14 9.71
N THR A 33 -22.73 -11.30 8.54
CA THR A 33 -23.61 -10.30 7.91
C THR A 33 -24.87 -9.97 8.72
N ARG A 34 -25.27 -10.86 9.64
CA ARG A 34 -26.40 -10.60 10.54
C ARG A 34 -26.15 -9.49 11.58
N PHE A 35 -24.87 -9.18 11.87
CA PHE A 35 -24.47 -8.17 12.85
C PHE A 35 -24.35 -6.79 12.19
N GLN A 36 -25.46 -6.23 11.76
CA GLN A 36 -25.48 -4.99 10.99
C GLN A 36 -24.98 -3.77 11.78
N ASN A 37 -25.06 -3.79 13.11
CA ASN A 37 -24.60 -2.70 13.99
C ASN A 37 -23.16 -2.92 14.49
N LEU A 38 -22.48 -3.99 14.07
CA LEU A 38 -21.12 -4.28 14.51
C LEU A 38 -20.15 -3.17 14.07
N LYS A 39 -19.47 -2.58 15.04
CA LYS A 39 -18.45 -1.54 14.87
C LYS A 39 -17.04 -2.10 15.02
N GLU A 40 -16.85 -3.04 15.93
CA GLU A 40 -15.54 -3.60 16.24
C GLU A 40 -15.57 -5.13 16.20
N LEU A 41 -14.65 -5.70 15.44
CA LEU A 41 -14.39 -7.15 15.41
C LEU A 41 -12.95 -7.41 15.82
N ASN A 42 -12.76 -8.10 16.94
CA ASN A 42 -11.47 -8.60 17.40
C ASN A 42 -11.43 -10.13 17.28
N CYS A 43 -10.72 -10.62 16.28
CA CYS A 43 -10.45 -12.07 16.07
C CYS A 43 -8.95 -12.39 16.15
N ARG A 44 -8.17 -11.55 16.87
CA ARG A 44 -6.73 -11.70 17.05
C ARG A 44 -6.36 -13.05 17.70
N ASN A 45 -5.15 -13.52 17.37
CA ASN A 45 -4.53 -14.70 17.97
C ASN A 45 -5.44 -15.96 17.89
N ASN A 46 -5.75 -16.32 16.65
CA ASN A 46 -6.50 -17.50 16.27
C ASN A 46 -5.75 -18.29 15.16
N GLU A 47 -6.42 -19.28 14.58
CA GLU A 47 -5.88 -20.08 13.48
C GLU A 47 -6.59 -19.83 12.15
N LEU A 48 -7.16 -18.65 11.97
CA LEU A 48 -7.96 -18.31 10.79
C LEU A 48 -7.10 -18.29 9.53
N THR A 49 -7.58 -18.96 8.48
CA THR A 49 -6.95 -18.93 7.14
C THR A 49 -7.65 -17.98 6.18
N PHE A 50 -8.88 -17.62 6.47
CA PHE A 50 -9.71 -16.64 5.75
C PHE A 50 -10.69 -15.96 6.71
N LEU A 51 -11.24 -14.82 6.28
CA LEU A 51 -12.35 -14.14 6.96
C LEU A 51 -13.59 -14.19 6.07
N PRO A 52 -14.80 -14.35 6.64
CA PRO A 52 -16.05 -14.24 5.88
C PRO A 52 -16.30 -12.79 5.43
N THR A 53 -17.41 -12.57 4.74
CA THR A 53 -17.88 -11.22 4.41
C THR A 53 -18.04 -10.38 5.68
N LEU A 54 -17.44 -9.18 5.67
CA LEU A 54 -17.44 -8.28 6.82
C LEU A 54 -18.71 -7.41 6.85
N PRO A 55 -19.27 -7.15 8.04
CA PRO A 55 -20.38 -6.21 8.22
C PRO A 55 -20.00 -4.80 7.75
N GLN A 56 -20.90 -4.12 7.04
CA GLN A 56 -20.63 -2.85 6.37
C GLN A 56 -20.40 -1.67 7.32
N ASN A 57 -20.92 -1.76 8.55
CA ASN A 57 -20.76 -0.71 9.57
C ASN A 57 -19.51 -0.86 10.42
N LEU A 58 -18.63 -1.83 10.10
CA LEU A 58 -17.40 -2.07 10.85
C LEU A 58 -16.45 -0.88 10.72
N THR A 59 -15.97 -0.37 11.85
CA THR A 59 -15.01 0.74 11.95
C THR A 59 -13.63 0.28 12.39
N SER A 60 -13.54 -0.84 13.12
CA SER A 60 -12.28 -1.42 13.59
C SER A 60 -12.25 -2.92 13.34
N LEU A 61 -11.20 -3.40 12.68
CA LEU A 61 -10.94 -4.83 12.46
C LEU A 61 -9.58 -5.18 13.04
N ASN A 62 -9.55 -6.11 13.99
CA ASN A 62 -8.33 -6.72 14.49
C ASN A 62 -8.30 -8.21 14.15
N CYS A 63 -7.53 -8.57 13.13
CA CYS A 63 -7.26 -9.95 12.71
C CYS A 63 -5.77 -10.31 12.82
N CYS A 64 -5.03 -9.64 13.71
CA CYS A 64 -3.63 -9.93 13.98
C CYS A 64 -3.38 -11.38 14.42
N ASP A 65 -2.16 -11.84 14.22
CA ASP A 65 -1.69 -13.12 14.77
C ASP A 65 -2.61 -14.30 14.34
N ASN A 66 -2.76 -14.48 13.02
CA ASN A 66 -3.55 -15.52 12.37
C ASN A 66 -2.76 -16.17 11.21
N LYS A 67 -3.42 -16.96 10.38
CA LYS A 67 -2.81 -17.64 9.22
C LYS A 67 -3.43 -17.15 7.90
N LEU A 68 -3.95 -15.92 7.87
CA LEU A 68 -4.66 -15.34 6.72
C LEU A 68 -3.73 -15.18 5.52
N THR A 69 -4.16 -15.63 4.36
CA THR A 69 -3.44 -15.47 3.08
C THR A 69 -3.99 -14.31 2.24
N SER A 70 -5.23 -13.90 2.51
CA SER A 70 -5.93 -12.76 1.90
C SER A 70 -6.94 -12.17 2.88
N LEU A 71 -7.40 -10.97 2.60
CA LEU A 71 -8.53 -10.33 3.29
C LEU A 71 -9.71 -10.20 2.32
N PRO A 72 -10.96 -10.28 2.81
CA PRO A 72 -12.14 -9.97 2.00
C PRO A 72 -12.18 -8.47 1.66
N THR A 73 -13.16 -8.05 0.87
CA THR A 73 -13.47 -6.63 0.65
C THR A 73 -13.69 -5.93 1.98
N LEU A 74 -12.98 -4.81 2.18
CA LEU A 74 -13.06 -4.02 3.41
C LEU A 74 -14.28 -3.09 3.39
N PRO A 75 -14.99 -2.97 4.51
CA PRO A 75 -16.10 -2.02 4.65
C PRO A 75 -15.65 -0.57 4.47
N GLN A 76 -16.46 0.26 3.82
CA GLN A 76 -16.11 1.67 3.55
C GLN A 76 -15.99 2.53 4.81
N ASN A 77 -16.64 2.10 5.91
CA ASN A 77 -16.60 2.78 7.21
C ASN A 77 -15.37 2.41 8.05
N LEU A 78 -14.49 1.52 7.57
CA LEU A 78 -13.34 1.07 8.35
C LEU A 78 -12.33 2.21 8.56
N ILE A 79 -12.01 2.47 9.83
CA ILE A 79 -11.10 3.52 10.29
C ILE A 79 -9.73 2.92 10.64
N VAL A 80 -9.72 1.73 11.27
CA VAL A 80 -8.48 1.08 11.70
C VAL A 80 -8.45 -0.38 11.28
N LEU A 81 -7.36 -0.79 10.65
CA LEU A 81 -7.10 -2.17 10.25
C LEU A 81 -5.82 -2.69 10.92
N TYR A 82 -5.98 -3.70 11.78
CA TYR A 82 -4.87 -4.48 12.36
C TYR A 82 -4.85 -5.86 11.71
N CYS A 83 -3.86 -6.11 10.84
CA CYS A 83 -3.68 -7.41 10.15
C CYS A 83 -2.23 -7.93 10.23
N ARG A 84 -1.46 -7.48 11.23
CA ARG A 84 -0.07 -7.91 11.44
C ARG A 84 0.04 -9.41 11.72
N ASN A 85 1.23 -9.97 11.50
CA ASN A 85 1.55 -11.36 11.81
C ASN A 85 0.58 -12.34 11.13
N ASN A 86 0.53 -12.28 9.80
CA ASN A 86 -0.27 -13.16 8.94
C ASN A 86 0.59 -13.66 7.76
N LYS A 87 -0.04 -14.20 6.74
CA LYS A 87 0.61 -14.69 5.51
C LYS A 87 0.11 -13.94 4.27
N LEU A 88 -0.33 -12.69 4.45
CA LEU A 88 -0.92 -11.88 3.38
C LEU A 88 0.13 -11.58 2.29
N THR A 89 -0.20 -11.85 1.05
CA THR A 89 0.64 -11.51 -0.12
C THR A 89 0.19 -10.22 -0.80
N SER A 90 -1.04 -9.79 -0.56
CA SER A 90 -1.62 -8.53 -1.03
C SER A 90 -2.70 -8.05 -0.07
N LEU A 91 -3.06 -6.79 -0.17
CA LEU A 91 -4.22 -6.21 0.51
C LEU A 91 -5.29 -5.84 -0.53
N PRO A 92 -6.59 -5.93 -0.17
CA PRO A 92 -7.65 -5.41 -1.02
C PRO A 92 -7.59 -3.88 -1.12
N THR A 93 -8.44 -3.28 -1.94
CA THR A 93 -8.62 -1.82 -1.97
C THR A 93 -8.92 -1.29 -0.58
N LEU A 94 -8.17 -0.27 -0.15
CA LEU A 94 -8.34 0.36 1.16
C LEU A 94 -9.49 1.38 1.11
N PRO A 95 -10.35 1.41 2.14
CA PRO A 95 -11.41 2.39 2.24
C PRO A 95 -10.86 3.80 2.47
N GLN A 96 -11.55 4.83 1.94
CA GLN A 96 -11.09 6.23 2.02
C GLN A 96 -11.10 6.79 3.45
N ASN A 97 -11.88 6.20 4.34
CA ASN A 97 -11.95 6.57 5.75
C ASN A 97 -10.85 5.96 6.62
N LEU A 98 -9.96 5.13 6.05
CA LEU A 98 -8.92 4.46 6.83
C LEU A 98 -7.87 5.48 7.31
N ILE A 99 -7.68 5.55 8.63
CA ILE A 99 -6.73 6.42 9.32
C ILE A 99 -5.46 5.67 9.72
N ALA A 100 -5.59 4.39 10.11
CA ALA A 100 -4.45 3.60 10.56
C ALA A 100 -4.42 2.19 9.94
N LEU A 101 -3.27 1.82 9.40
CA LEU A 101 -2.99 0.51 8.81
C LEU A 101 -1.77 -0.13 9.47
N TYR A 102 -2.00 -1.29 10.12
CA TYR A 102 -0.97 -2.11 10.76
C TYR A 102 -0.87 -3.45 10.04
N CYS A 103 -0.03 -3.53 9.00
CA CYS A 103 0.14 -4.71 8.16
C CYS A 103 1.56 -5.33 8.24
N ARG A 104 2.30 -5.03 9.30
CA ARG A 104 3.66 -5.55 9.52
C ARG A 104 3.69 -7.08 9.61
N ASN A 105 4.87 -7.65 9.36
CA ASN A 105 5.13 -9.09 9.45
C ASN A 105 4.11 -9.91 8.64
N ASN A 106 4.18 -9.71 7.31
CA ASN A 106 3.40 -10.41 6.30
C ASN A 106 4.32 -10.77 5.10
N LYS A 107 3.74 -11.09 3.95
CA LYS A 107 4.44 -11.40 2.70
C LYS A 107 4.06 -10.43 1.59
N LEU A 108 3.73 -9.19 1.95
CA LEU A 108 3.26 -8.20 0.99
C LEU A 108 4.38 -7.79 0.04
N ILE A 109 4.14 -7.91 -1.26
CA ILE A 109 5.07 -7.47 -2.32
C ILE A 109 4.80 -6.04 -2.78
N SER A 110 3.59 -5.56 -2.53
CA SER A 110 3.14 -4.20 -2.81
C SER A 110 1.99 -3.82 -1.89
N LEU A 111 1.74 -2.51 -1.77
CA LEU A 111 0.55 -1.96 -1.12
C LEU A 111 -0.40 -1.40 -2.20
N PRO A 112 -1.72 -1.44 -1.99
CA PRO A 112 -2.67 -0.73 -2.85
C PRO A 112 -2.52 0.79 -2.69
N THR A 113 -3.25 1.56 -3.48
CA THR A 113 -3.34 3.02 -3.31
C THR A 113 -3.76 3.36 -1.88
N LEU A 114 -2.98 4.23 -1.22
CA LEU A 114 -3.25 4.66 0.14
C LEU A 114 -4.30 5.77 0.15
N PRO A 115 -5.25 5.74 1.10
CA PRO A 115 -6.23 6.80 1.26
C PRO A 115 -5.57 8.10 1.72
N GLN A 116 -6.13 9.25 1.31
CA GLN A 116 -5.57 10.57 1.60
C GLN A 116 -5.65 10.95 3.09
N ASN A 117 -6.50 10.27 3.86
CA ASN A 117 -6.66 10.49 5.31
C ASN A 117 -5.78 9.57 6.17
N LEU A 118 -4.93 8.73 5.55
CA LEU A 118 -4.09 7.79 6.29
C LEU A 118 -3.01 8.54 7.07
N ARG A 119 -2.99 8.38 8.40
CA ARG A 119 -2.04 9.03 9.31
C ARG A 119 -0.97 8.06 9.82
N ILE A 120 -1.29 6.77 9.93
CA ILE A 120 -0.40 5.76 10.51
C ILE A 120 -0.25 4.59 9.56
N LEU A 121 0.99 4.26 9.18
CA LEU A 121 1.33 3.11 8.35
C LEU A 121 2.49 2.31 8.97
N PHE A 122 2.18 1.11 9.48
CA PHE A 122 3.18 0.12 9.89
C PHE A 122 3.20 -1.03 8.88
N CYS A 123 4.15 -1.01 7.95
CA CYS A 123 4.30 -2.02 6.91
C CYS A 123 5.68 -2.71 6.92
N TYR A 124 6.44 -2.59 8.03
CA TYR A 124 7.74 -3.23 8.17
C TYR A 124 7.65 -4.77 8.19
N ASP A 125 8.79 -5.45 8.00
CA ASP A 125 8.85 -6.91 7.90
C ASP A 125 7.90 -7.46 6.80
N ASN A 126 8.11 -7.01 5.56
CA ASN A 126 7.39 -7.46 4.37
C ASN A 126 8.37 -7.63 3.19
N GLN A 127 7.86 -7.77 1.97
CA GLN A 127 8.64 -7.94 0.74
C GLN A 127 8.43 -6.78 -0.23
N LEU A 128 8.16 -5.57 0.30
CA LEU A 128 7.84 -4.39 -0.50
C LEU A 128 9.09 -3.90 -1.26
N THR A 129 9.00 -3.88 -2.57
CA THR A 129 10.03 -3.34 -3.47
C THR A 129 9.82 -1.87 -3.80
N TYR A 130 8.63 -1.35 -3.58
CA TYR A 130 8.25 0.06 -3.71
C TYR A 130 7.08 0.37 -2.78
N LEU A 131 6.85 1.66 -2.52
CA LEU A 131 5.66 2.14 -1.84
C LEU A 131 4.77 2.92 -2.83
N PRO A 132 3.44 2.89 -2.68
CA PRO A 132 2.55 3.77 -3.43
C PRO A 132 2.80 5.25 -3.03
N ASN A 133 2.06 6.20 -3.63
CA ASN A 133 2.10 7.59 -3.17
C ASN A 133 1.74 7.63 -1.69
N LEU A 134 2.63 8.20 -0.89
CA LEU A 134 2.39 8.46 0.51
C LEU A 134 1.57 9.75 0.64
N PRO A 135 0.45 9.73 1.36
CA PRO A 135 -0.37 10.92 1.55
C PRO A 135 0.32 11.94 2.46
N GLU A 136 0.04 13.22 2.26
CA GLU A 136 0.57 14.31 3.08
C GLU A 136 0.09 14.27 4.54
N SER A 137 -1.03 13.62 4.78
CA SER A 137 -1.57 13.39 6.14
C SER A 137 -0.79 12.37 6.96
N LEU A 138 0.20 11.68 6.35
CA LEU A 138 0.91 10.59 7.02
C LEU A 138 1.85 11.14 8.10
N GLU A 139 1.58 10.80 9.36
CA GLU A 139 2.33 11.25 10.54
C GLU A 139 3.33 10.20 11.01
N VAL A 140 3.02 8.91 10.78
CA VAL A 140 3.84 7.79 11.26
C VAL A 140 4.03 6.78 10.15
N LEU A 141 5.29 6.53 9.78
CA LEU A 141 5.69 5.54 8.79
C LEU A 141 6.77 4.61 9.37
N TYR A 142 6.46 3.32 9.44
CA TYR A 142 7.45 2.27 9.70
C TYR A 142 7.44 1.26 8.55
N CYS A 143 8.50 1.27 7.73
CA CYS A 143 8.65 0.43 6.53
C CYS A 143 9.99 -0.32 6.48
N ASN A 144 10.73 -0.36 7.59
CA ASN A 144 12.00 -1.10 7.70
C ASN A 144 11.83 -2.60 7.40
N ASN A 145 12.93 -3.30 7.17
CA ASN A 145 12.94 -4.72 6.81
C ASN A 145 12.03 -5.02 5.58
N ASN A 146 12.20 -4.20 4.56
CA ASN A 146 11.63 -4.37 3.23
C ASN A 146 12.73 -4.08 2.19
N PRO A 147 12.73 -4.72 1.01
CA PRO A 147 13.72 -4.41 -0.03
C PRO A 147 13.83 -2.93 -0.37
N ILE A 148 12.73 -2.17 -0.37
CA ILE A 148 12.73 -0.73 -0.62
C ILE A 148 13.53 0.06 0.43
N TYR A 149 13.52 -0.38 1.68
CA TYR A 149 14.17 0.32 2.78
C TYR A 149 15.70 0.31 2.64
N GLU A 150 16.27 -0.80 2.18
CA GLU A 150 17.72 -0.94 1.95
C GLU A 150 18.21 -0.01 0.83
N ILE A 151 17.35 0.25 -0.16
CA ILE A 151 17.69 1.10 -1.31
C ILE A 151 17.71 2.59 -0.92
N VAL A 152 16.81 3.05 -0.06
CA VAL A 152 16.56 4.48 0.19
C VAL A 152 17.18 4.99 1.49
N ASN A 153 17.65 4.10 2.40
CA ASN A 153 18.28 4.42 3.69
C ASN A 153 17.51 5.50 4.52
N ILE A 154 16.22 5.26 4.70
CA ILE A 154 15.21 6.19 5.23
C ILE A 154 15.47 6.62 6.69
N SER A 155 16.33 5.91 7.43
CA SER A 155 16.49 6.07 8.88
C SER A 155 17.13 7.39 9.35
N ARG A 156 17.59 8.25 8.42
CA ARG A 156 18.37 9.47 8.75
C ARG A 156 17.60 10.78 8.63
N PHE A 157 16.35 10.75 8.18
CA PHE A 157 15.60 11.94 7.78
C PHE A 157 14.30 12.09 8.58
N SER A 158 13.72 13.29 8.59
CA SER A 158 12.38 13.53 9.13
C SER A 158 11.33 12.73 8.35
N ILE A 159 10.11 12.63 8.88
CA ILE A 159 9.05 11.88 8.17
C ILE A 159 8.67 12.57 6.87
N GLU A 160 8.65 13.90 6.81
CA GLU A 160 8.35 14.70 5.64
C GLU A 160 9.41 14.50 4.54
N GLU A 161 10.69 14.55 4.91
CA GLU A 161 11.80 14.27 4.00
C GLU A 161 11.74 12.83 3.48
N ASN A 162 11.45 11.86 4.34
CA ASN A 162 11.29 10.46 3.94
C ASN A 162 10.14 10.27 2.95
N ILE A 163 8.99 10.93 3.17
CA ILE A 163 7.86 10.89 2.24
C ILE A 163 8.28 11.45 0.88
N GLN A 164 8.97 12.57 0.86
CA GLN A 164 9.43 13.20 -0.38
C GLN A 164 10.45 12.32 -1.13
N ILE A 165 11.43 11.77 -0.41
CA ILE A 165 12.44 10.86 -0.96
C ILE A 165 11.78 9.62 -1.57
N LEU A 166 10.86 8.98 -0.85
CA LEU A 166 10.17 7.78 -1.30
C LEU A 166 9.27 8.05 -2.52
N ASN A 167 8.57 9.17 -2.53
CA ASN A 167 7.75 9.56 -3.67
C ASN A 167 8.61 9.87 -4.91
N ASN A 168 9.74 10.55 -4.74
CA ASN A 168 10.69 10.83 -5.81
C ASN A 168 11.37 9.55 -6.33
N PHE A 169 11.81 8.66 -5.42
CA PHE A 169 12.39 7.37 -5.79
C PHE A 169 11.43 6.53 -6.61
N ARG A 170 10.15 6.52 -6.28
CA ARG A 170 9.14 5.82 -7.06
C ARG A 170 9.05 6.35 -8.49
N HIS A 171 9.06 7.68 -8.68
CA HIS A 171 9.08 8.27 -10.02
C HIS A 171 10.31 7.84 -10.82
N LEU A 172 11.49 7.86 -10.18
CA LEU A 172 12.74 7.39 -10.80
C LEU A 172 12.66 5.91 -11.17
N TYR A 173 12.15 5.06 -10.26
CA TYR A 173 11.97 3.62 -10.53
C TYR A 173 11.09 3.38 -11.76
N TYR A 174 9.96 4.06 -11.86
CA TYR A 174 9.09 3.93 -13.04
C TYR A 174 9.74 4.46 -14.31
N CYS A 175 10.47 5.57 -14.23
CA CYS A 175 11.25 6.09 -15.37
C CYS A 175 12.27 5.05 -15.86
N LEU A 176 13.00 4.42 -14.95
CA LEU A 176 13.98 3.38 -15.30
C LEU A 176 13.31 2.10 -15.82
N LYS A 177 12.26 1.63 -15.17
CA LYS A 177 11.51 0.43 -15.57
C LYS A 177 10.90 0.58 -16.96
N PHE A 178 10.38 1.75 -17.28
CA PHE A 178 9.76 2.06 -18.57
C PHE A 178 10.66 2.85 -19.52
N LYS A 179 11.98 2.87 -19.28
CA LYS A 179 12.98 3.64 -20.05
C LYS A 179 12.82 3.46 -21.58
N LYS A 180 12.59 2.22 -22.05
CA LYS A 180 12.38 1.94 -23.48
C LYS A 180 11.08 2.55 -24.02
N GLN A 181 9.97 2.41 -23.27
CA GLN A 181 8.67 2.97 -23.65
C GLN A 181 8.70 4.50 -23.58
N LEU A 182 9.34 5.06 -22.55
CA LEU A 182 9.49 6.51 -22.39
C LEU A 182 10.35 7.10 -23.53
N ARG A 183 11.46 6.45 -23.90
CA ARG A 183 12.28 6.84 -25.06
C ARG A 183 11.48 6.80 -26.36
N LYS A 184 10.69 5.75 -26.58
CA LYS A 184 9.83 5.63 -27.76
C LYS A 184 8.78 6.74 -27.79
N TRP A 185 8.10 6.97 -26.67
CA TRP A 185 7.08 8.04 -26.53
C TRP A 185 7.67 9.42 -26.73
N LEU A 186 8.82 9.75 -26.10
CA LEU A 186 9.54 11.01 -26.29
C LEU A 186 9.95 11.19 -27.74
N TRP A 187 10.46 10.12 -28.38
CA TRP A 187 10.86 10.15 -29.79
C TRP A 187 9.66 10.40 -30.72
N GLU A 188 8.52 9.76 -30.46
CA GLU A 188 7.28 9.94 -31.21
C GLU A 188 6.71 11.36 -31.00
N LYS A 189 6.72 11.88 -29.78
CA LYS A 189 6.23 13.22 -29.44
C LYS A 189 7.14 14.34 -29.94
N VAL A 190 8.44 14.14 -29.92
CA VAL A 190 9.44 15.09 -30.47
C VAL A 190 9.35 15.16 -32.00
N ARG A 191 8.85 14.11 -32.67
CA ARG A 191 8.58 14.09 -34.12
C ARG A 191 7.30 14.82 -34.55
N GLU A 192 6.39 15.14 -33.62
CA GLU A 192 5.18 15.88 -33.99
C GLU A 192 5.47 17.31 -34.47
N PRO A 193 4.74 17.79 -35.52
CA PRO A 193 5.04 19.06 -36.20
C PRO A 193 5.09 20.30 -35.31
N ASN A 194 4.38 20.29 -34.17
CA ASN A 194 4.30 21.42 -33.26
C ASN A 194 5.53 21.58 -32.36
N VAL A 195 6.35 20.52 -32.20
CA VAL A 195 7.62 20.56 -31.47
C VAL A 195 8.78 20.95 -32.41
N LYS A 196 8.60 20.79 -33.74
CA LYS A 196 9.60 21.17 -34.77
C LYS A 196 10.02 22.65 -34.72
N LYS A 197 9.20 23.53 -34.15
CA LYS A 197 9.54 24.96 -34.03
C LYS A 197 10.51 25.31 -32.90
N MET A 198 10.65 24.46 -31.88
CA MET A 198 11.45 24.76 -30.69
C MET A 198 12.79 23.96 -30.62
N TYR A 199 12.86 22.79 -31.24
CA TYR A 199 14.09 21.96 -31.18
C TYR A 199 14.41 21.40 -32.56
N ASN A 200 15.47 21.93 -33.19
CA ASN A 200 16.05 21.37 -34.41
C ASN A 200 16.64 19.98 -34.06
N PRO A 201 16.15 18.87 -34.65
CA PRO A 201 16.66 17.52 -34.38
C PRO A 201 18.17 17.41 -34.60
N ASN A 202 18.72 18.12 -35.56
CA ASN A 202 20.18 18.17 -35.85
C ASN A 202 20.98 18.78 -34.68
N TYR A 203 20.41 19.77 -33.98
CA TYR A 203 21.03 20.38 -32.80
C TYR A 203 21.16 19.44 -31.62
N LEU A 204 20.12 18.60 -31.39
CA LEU A 204 20.16 17.57 -30.35
C LEU A 204 21.12 16.42 -30.71
N ILE A 205 21.21 16.06 -31.99
CA ILE A 205 22.13 15.02 -32.49
C ILE A 205 23.59 15.52 -32.40
N GLU A 206 23.88 16.78 -32.73
CA GLU A 206 25.20 17.38 -32.58
C GLU A 206 25.65 17.53 -31.12
N LYS A 207 24.71 17.73 -30.20
CA LYS A 207 24.98 17.87 -28.74
C LYS A 207 25.06 16.55 -27.99
N LEU A 208 24.42 15.47 -28.51
CA LEU A 208 24.54 14.10 -28.02
C LEU A 208 25.69 13.44 -28.82
N GLY A 209 26.93 13.50 -28.34
CA GLY A 209 27.99 12.65 -28.81
C GLY A 209 27.60 11.17 -28.79
N GLU A 210 28.19 10.34 -29.62
CA GLU A 210 27.83 8.91 -29.74
C GLU A 210 27.93 8.14 -28.41
N ASP A 211 28.70 8.66 -27.44
CA ASP A 211 28.96 8.05 -26.13
C ASP A 211 28.27 8.75 -24.94
N ASP A 212 27.46 9.80 -25.14
CA ASP A 212 26.83 10.51 -24.04
C ASP A 212 25.66 9.72 -23.41
N ASP A 213 25.75 9.43 -22.12
CA ASP A 213 24.67 8.86 -21.36
C ASP A 213 23.52 9.89 -21.23
N LEU A 214 22.32 9.48 -21.64
CA LEU A 214 21.10 10.30 -21.59
C LEU A 214 20.82 10.88 -20.18
N VAL A 215 21.30 10.22 -19.13
CA VAL A 215 21.14 10.67 -17.73
C VAL A 215 21.99 11.92 -17.50
N SER A 216 23.25 11.90 -17.90
CA SER A 216 24.15 13.06 -17.79
C SER A 216 23.68 14.25 -18.61
N PHE A 217 23.09 14.00 -19.78
CA PHE A 217 22.50 15.05 -20.62
C PHE A 217 21.27 15.70 -19.96
N LEU A 218 20.36 14.89 -19.37
CA LEU A 218 19.17 15.40 -18.69
C LEU A 218 19.52 16.18 -17.41
N ASP A 219 20.49 15.73 -16.64
CA ASP A 219 20.94 16.42 -15.43
C ASP A 219 21.58 17.78 -15.75
N ASN A 220 22.41 17.87 -16.81
CA ASN A 220 22.97 19.12 -17.29
C ASN A 220 21.92 20.06 -17.89
N TRP A 221 20.91 19.52 -18.58
CA TRP A 221 19.83 20.32 -19.17
C TRP A 221 18.89 20.90 -18.11
N ILE A 222 18.53 20.11 -17.08
CA ILE A 222 17.71 20.56 -15.93
C ILE A 222 18.48 21.57 -15.08
N GLY A 223 19.82 21.42 -14.95
CA GLY A 223 20.68 22.33 -14.18
C GLY A 223 20.83 23.70 -14.83
N ASN A 224 20.79 23.78 -16.16
CA ASN A 224 21.03 25.02 -16.93
C ASN A 224 19.77 25.82 -17.31
N ASN A 225 18.57 25.28 -17.01
CA ASN A 225 17.26 25.90 -17.31
C ASN A 225 16.42 26.19 -16.04
N LYS A 226 17.08 26.43 -14.89
CA LYS A 226 16.45 26.99 -13.69
C LYS A 226 16.51 28.50 -13.67
#